data_9fbfe6b9ea5f9528bb153fb62cdb3b3d
#
_entry.id   9fbfe6b9ea5f9528bb153fb62cdb3b3d
#
_cell.length_a   1.000
_cell.length_b   1.000
_cell.length_c   1.000
_cell.angle_alpha   90.00
_cell.angle_beta   90.00
_cell.angle_gamma   90.00
#
_symmetry.space_group_name_H-M   'P 1'
#
loop_
_entity.id
_entity.type
_entity.pdbx_description
1 polymer ?
#
loop_
_entity_poly.entity_id
_entity_poly.type
_entity_poly.pdbx_seq_one_letter_code
_entity_poly.pdbx_strand_id
1 'polypeptide(L)'
;MEKLIKATKVEVPEILIEDEARYMLSEIKEDIEKKGIEFAKFLEQAKTSEENLLKKYSQEGEKRVIMRFAIRYLLKAEDIKISDEEINAEFEKIKAMYPQEQHKKIEADFAGGDLSTQIANRMAIKKLFDRVLL
;
A
#
# COMPACT_ATOMS: atom_id res chain seq x y z
N MET A 1 -7.66 -4.93 -11.02
CA MET A 1 -8.02 -4.38 -9.69
C MET A 1 -9.53 -4.14 -9.53
N GLU A 2 -10.16 -3.42 -10.44
CA GLU A 2 -11.61 -3.18 -10.35
C GLU A 2 -12.47 -4.43 -10.39
N LYS A 3 -12.08 -5.43 -11.17
CA LYS A 3 -12.77 -6.73 -11.20
C LYS A 3 -12.77 -7.42 -9.83
N LEU A 4 -11.68 -7.29 -9.10
CA LEU A 4 -11.56 -7.87 -7.77
C LEU A 4 -12.46 -7.14 -6.77
N ILE A 5 -12.55 -5.83 -6.85
CA ILE A 5 -13.44 -5.02 -6.00
C ILE A 5 -14.90 -5.38 -6.27
N LYS A 6 -15.28 -5.48 -7.54
CA LYS A 6 -16.66 -5.82 -7.93
C LYS A 6 -17.07 -7.24 -7.52
N ALA A 7 -16.12 -8.18 -7.57
CA ALA A 7 -16.37 -9.56 -7.19
C ALA A 7 -16.43 -9.75 -5.66
N THR A 8 -15.90 -8.80 -4.90
CA THR A 8 -15.82 -8.89 -3.44
C THR A 8 -17.01 -8.18 -2.81
N LYS A 9 -17.96 -8.94 -2.29
CA LYS A 9 -19.09 -8.43 -1.52
C LYS A 9 -18.70 -8.41 -0.04
N VAL A 10 -18.04 -7.35 0.39
CA VAL A 10 -17.63 -7.16 1.77
C VAL A 10 -18.28 -5.89 2.30
N GLU A 11 -19.01 -5.98 3.40
CA GLU A 11 -19.41 -4.82 4.17
C GLU A 11 -18.19 -4.32 4.94
N VAL A 12 -17.73 -3.13 4.60
CA VAL A 12 -16.59 -2.52 5.26
C VAL A 12 -17.11 -1.59 6.36
N PRO A 13 -16.64 -1.74 7.61
CA PRO A 13 -16.98 -0.79 8.66
C PRO A 13 -16.61 0.63 8.27
N GLU A 14 -17.52 1.56 8.48
CA GLU A 14 -17.36 2.97 8.11
C GLU A 14 -16.13 3.59 8.77
N ILE A 15 -15.79 3.19 10.00
CA ILE A 15 -14.61 3.67 10.70
C ILE A 15 -13.30 3.36 9.96
N LEU A 16 -13.22 2.22 9.29
CA LEU A 16 -12.04 1.84 8.51
C LEU A 16 -11.91 2.70 7.26
N ILE A 17 -13.03 3.07 6.66
CA ILE A 17 -13.08 3.98 5.50
C ILE A 17 -12.62 5.38 5.91
N GLU A 18 -13.11 5.87 7.05
CA GLU A 18 -12.73 7.18 7.59
C GLU A 18 -11.24 7.23 7.93
N ASP A 19 -10.72 6.20 8.59
CA ASP A 19 -9.31 6.12 8.96
C ASP A 19 -8.42 6.10 7.71
N GLU A 20 -8.79 5.37 6.68
CA GLU A 20 -8.06 5.33 5.42
C GLU A 20 -8.09 6.69 4.72
N ALA A 21 -9.25 7.36 4.71
CA ALA A 21 -9.38 8.70 4.13
C ALA A 21 -8.51 9.73 4.85
N ARG A 22 -8.45 9.68 6.18
CA ARG A 22 -7.58 10.55 6.99
C ARG A 22 -6.12 10.26 6.73
N TYR A 23 -5.75 8.99 6.60
CA TYR A 23 -4.39 8.60 6.25
C TYR A 23 -3.97 9.15 4.90
N MET A 24 -4.84 9.03 3.88
CA MET A 24 -4.59 9.58 2.55
C MET A 24 -4.42 11.10 2.59
N LEU A 25 -5.25 11.78 3.37
CA LEU A 25 -5.14 13.23 3.54
C LEU A 25 -3.82 13.62 4.20
N SER A 26 -3.39 12.88 5.23
CA SER A 26 -2.13 13.15 5.92
C SER A 26 -0.92 12.95 5.02
N GLU A 27 -0.94 11.95 4.14
CA GLU A 27 0.12 11.72 3.15
C GLU A 27 0.25 12.91 2.18
N ILE A 28 -0.88 13.40 1.68
CA ILE A 28 -0.89 14.53 0.74
C ILE A 28 -0.43 15.80 1.43
N LYS A 29 -0.89 16.02 2.64
CA LYS A 29 -0.46 17.19 3.44
C LYS A 29 1.05 17.17 3.66
N GLU A 30 1.59 16.03 4.03
CA GLU A 30 3.03 15.85 4.23
C GLU A 30 3.82 16.08 2.94
N ASP A 31 3.35 15.56 1.81
CA ASP A 31 4.00 15.75 0.52
C ASP A 31 4.01 17.22 0.10
N ILE A 32 2.91 17.93 0.33
CA ILE A 32 2.80 19.36 0.00
C ILE A 32 3.73 20.19 0.89
N GLU A 33 3.78 19.90 2.18
CA GLU A 33 4.67 20.56 3.11
C GLU A 33 6.15 20.31 2.81
N LYS A 34 6.50 19.09 2.39
CA LYS A 34 7.86 18.75 1.94
C LYS A 34 8.29 19.56 0.72
N LYS A 35 7.36 19.98 -0.11
CA LYS A 35 7.62 20.84 -1.26
C LYS A 35 7.70 22.32 -0.90
N GLY A 36 7.60 22.66 0.38
CA GLY A 36 7.70 24.03 0.88
C GLY A 36 6.41 24.84 0.72
N ILE A 37 5.28 24.19 0.46
CA ILE A 37 3.98 24.84 0.27
C ILE A 37 3.15 24.65 1.54
N GLU A 38 2.56 25.73 2.05
CA GLU A 38 1.61 25.63 3.15
C GLU A 38 0.33 24.96 2.66
N PHE A 39 -0.18 24.00 3.42
CA PHE A 39 -1.38 23.26 3.06
C PHE A 39 -2.61 24.17 2.91
N ALA A 40 -2.74 25.18 3.76
CA ALA A 40 -3.82 26.18 3.67
C ALA A 40 -3.81 26.91 2.32
N LYS A 41 -2.63 27.31 1.85
CA LYS A 41 -2.47 27.95 0.55
C LYS A 41 -2.80 27.01 -0.60
N PHE A 42 -2.41 25.75 -0.47
CA PHE A 42 -2.78 24.73 -1.45
C PHE A 42 -4.29 24.59 -1.56
N LEU A 43 -5.00 24.55 -0.44
CA LEU A 43 -6.46 24.47 -0.42
C LEU A 43 -7.13 25.68 -1.09
N GLU A 44 -6.61 26.88 -0.84
CA GLU A 44 -7.11 28.11 -1.48
C GLU A 44 -6.93 28.07 -2.99
N GLN A 45 -5.74 27.68 -3.46
CA GLN A 45 -5.44 27.58 -4.88
C GLN A 45 -6.27 26.53 -5.60
N ALA A 46 -6.51 25.40 -4.94
CA ALA A 46 -7.31 24.31 -5.46
C ALA A 46 -8.83 24.57 -5.30
N LYS A 47 -9.21 25.66 -4.63
CA LYS A 47 -10.62 26.02 -4.34
C LYS A 47 -11.38 24.89 -3.65
N THR A 48 -10.75 24.27 -2.67
CA THR A 48 -11.32 23.15 -1.93
C THR A 48 -11.10 23.31 -0.42
N SER A 49 -11.59 22.37 0.37
CA SER A 49 -11.43 22.32 1.82
C SER A 49 -11.01 20.93 2.27
N GLU A 50 -10.54 20.82 3.51
CA GLU A 50 -10.21 19.50 4.08
C GLU A 50 -11.44 18.57 4.09
N GLU A 51 -12.63 19.12 4.39
CA GLU A 51 -13.87 18.32 4.35
C GLU A 51 -14.17 17.75 2.98
N ASN A 52 -14.01 18.57 1.94
CA ASN A 52 -14.23 18.13 0.56
C ASN A 52 -13.21 17.07 0.14
N LEU A 53 -11.94 17.21 0.55
CA LEU A 53 -10.91 16.21 0.32
C LEU A 53 -11.21 14.91 1.05
N LEU A 54 -11.67 14.98 2.30
CA LEU A 54 -12.05 13.79 3.06
C LEU A 54 -13.21 13.04 2.41
N LYS A 55 -14.21 13.75 1.90
CA LYS A 55 -15.32 13.14 1.15
C LYS A 55 -14.84 12.43 -0.10
N LYS A 56 -13.95 13.06 -0.85
CA LYS A 56 -13.34 12.47 -2.04
C LYS A 56 -12.54 11.23 -1.68
N TYR A 57 -11.70 11.32 -0.65
CA TYR A 57 -10.86 10.21 -0.21
C TYR A 57 -11.63 9.10 0.49
N SER A 58 -12.83 9.37 1.03
CA SER A 58 -13.69 8.33 1.55
C SER A 58 -14.08 7.32 0.47
N GLN A 59 -14.39 7.78 -0.73
CA GLN A 59 -14.70 6.89 -1.85
C GLN A 59 -13.48 6.07 -2.27
N GLU A 60 -12.33 6.71 -2.39
CA GLU A 60 -11.07 6.03 -2.72
C GLU A 60 -10.63 5.10 -1.59
N GLY A 61 -10.79 5.53 -0.34
CA GLY A 61 -10.47 4.73 0.85
C GLY A 61 -11.30 3.48 0.95
N GLU A 62 -12.58 3.55 0.63
CA GLU A 62 -13.46 2.38 0.57
C GLU A 62 -12.91 1.34 -0.41
N LYS A 63 -12.56 1.76 -1.62
CA LYS A 63 -11.97 0.88 -2.63
C LYS A 63 -10.67 0.23 -2.13
N ARG A 64 -9.81 1.01 -1.47
CA ARG A 64 -8.54 0.51 -0.92
C ARG A 64 -8.76 -0.54 0.17
N VAL A 65 -9.69 -0.30 1.08
CA VAL A 65 -10.00 -1.23 2.17
C VAL A 65 -10.61 -2.52 1.63
N ILE A 66 -11.56 -2.41 0.70
CA ILE A 66 -12.17 -3.57 0.03
C ILE A 66 -11.09 -4.39 -0.68
N MET A 67 -10.20 -3.72 -1.42
CA MET A 67 -9.10 -4.38 -2.13
C MET A 67 -8.17 -5.11 -1.16
N ARG A 68 -7.84 -4.49 -0.04
CA ARG A 68 -6.98 -5.10 0.98
C ARG A 68 -7.60 -6.37 1.56
N PHE A 69 -8.88 -6.34 1.87
CA PHE A 69 -9.60 -7.51 2.37
C PHE A 69 -9.73 -8.60 1.29
N ALA A 70 -10.02 -8.20 0.06
CA ALA A 70 -10.11 -9.13 -1.06
C ALA A 70 -8.78 -9.86 -1.31
N ILE A 71 -7.68 -9.13 -1.32
CA ILE A 71 -6.34 -9.70 -1.49
C ILE A 71 -6.03 -10.67 -0.35
N ARG A 72 -6.31 -10.26 0.89
CA ARG A 72 -6.07 -11.11 2.07
C ARG A 72 -6.88 -12.41 1.99
N TYR A 73 -8.15 -12.30 1.62
CA TYR A 73 -9.03 -13.46 1.46
C TYR A 73 -8.50 -14.39 0.37
N LEU A 74 -8.12 -13.85 -0.79
CA LEU A 74 -7.65 -14.66 -1.91
C LEU A 74 -6.29 -15.30 -1.66
N LEU A 75 -5.38 -14.61 -0.97
CA LEU A 75 -4.10 -15.20 -0.56
C LEU A 75 -4.29 -16.43 0.29
N LYS A 76 -5.29 -16.39 1.18
CA LYS A 76 -5.63 -17.51 2.04
C LYS A 76 -6.36 -18.61 1.28
N ALA A 77 -7.33 -18.25 0.45
CA ALA A 77 -8.13 -19.22 -0.33
C ALA A 77 -7.29 -19.97 -1.37
N GLU A 78 -6.36 -19.28 -2.03
CA GLU A 78 -5.48 -19.85 -3.05
C GLU A 78 -4.22 -20.49 -2.46
N ASP A 79 -4.06 -20.46 -1.13
CA ASP A 79 -2.92 -21.03 -0.42
C ASP A 79 -1.56 -20.57 -0.98
N ILE A 80 -1.44 -19.27 -1.20
CA ILE A 80 -0.21 -18.66 -1.72
C ILE A 80 0.87 -18.69 -0.64
N LYS A 81 1.99 -19.34 -0.94
CA LYS A 81 3.13 -19.45 -0.04
C LYS A 81 4.39 -18.91 -0.71
N ILE A 82 5.20 -18.23 0.07
CA ILE A 82 6.49 -17.70 -0.36
C ILE A 82 7.57 -18.34 0.52
N SER A 83 8.54 -18.99 -0.11
CA SER A 83 9.66 -19.62 0.62
C SER A 83 10.71 -18.58 1.03
N ASP A 84 11.49 -18.90 2.05
CA ASP A 84 12.60 -18.06 2.50
C ASP A 84 13.64 -17.89 1.37
N GLU A 85 13.85 -18.91 0.57
CA GLU A 85 14.75 -18.85 -0.58
C GLU A 85 14.30 -17.84 -1.63
N GLU A 86 13.00 -17.79 -1.91
CA GLU A 86 12.42 -16.80 -2.81
C GLU A 86 12.58 -15.38 -2.28
N ILE A 87 12.36 -15.20 -0.98
CA ILE A 87 12.52 -13.89 -0.32
C ILE A 87 13.97 -13.44 -0.38
N ASN A 88 14.91 -14.32 -0.09
CA ASN A 88 16.34 -14.02 -0.13
C ASN A 88 16.81 -13.67 -1.54
N ALA A 89 16.36 -14.40 -2.55
CA ALA A 89 16.69 -14.14 -3.94
C ALA A 89 16.20 -12.76 -4.37
N GLU A 90 14.97 -12.39 -4.00
CA GLU A 90 14.41 -11.07 -4.30
C GLU A 90 15.14 -9.96 -3.53
N PHE A 91 15.50 -10.22 -2.29
CA PHE A 91 16.31 -9.30 -1.48
C PHE A 91 17.65 -8.97 -2.15
N GLU A 92 18.35 -10.00 -2.65
CA GLU A 92 19.63 -9.79 -3.35
C GLU A 92 19.46 -8.93 -4.61
N LYS A 93 18.38 -9.11 -5.35
CA LYS A 93 18.06 -8.27 -6.51
C LYS A 93 17.81 -6.81 -6.10
N ILE A 94 17.06 -6.60 -5.03
CA ILE A 94 16.77 -5.25 -4.51
C ILE A 94 18.07 -4.59 -4.03
N LYS A 95 18.86 -5.32 -3.26
CA LYS A 95 20.14 -4.82 -2.74
C LYS A 95 21.08 -4.39 -3.86
N ALA A 96 21.13 -5.14 -4.95
CA ALA A 96 21.96 -4.83 -6.11
C ALA A 96 21.57 -3.52 -6.82
N MET A 97 20.33 -3.05 -6.65
CA MET A 97 19.84 -1.79 -7.21
C MET A 97 20.30 -0.55 -6.44
N TYR A 98 20.85 -0.73 -5.23
CA TYR A 98 21.28 0.36 -4.36
C TYR A 98 22.82 0.44 -4.31
N PRO A 99 23.37 1.65 -4.05
CA PRO A 99 24.83 1.80 -3.86
C PRO A 99 25.33 0.99 -2.67
N GLN A 100 26.59 0.51 -2.75
CA GLN A 100 27.22 -0.29 -1.69
C GLN A 100 27.15 0.37 -0.30
N GLU A 101 27.20 1.67 -0.25
CA GLU A 101 27.16 2.46 0.98
C GLU A 101 25.86 2.23 1.78
N GLN A 102 24.78 1.90 1.09
CA GLN A 102 23.46 1.67 1.70
C GLN A 102 23.19 0.20 2.03
N HIS A 103 24.06 -0.72 1.60
CA HIS A 103 23.84 -2.17 1.78
C HIS A 103 23.73 -2.58 3.24
N LYS A 104 24.54 -1.99 4.13
CA LYS A 104 24.49 -2.31 5.58
C LYS A 104 23.15 -1.96 6.20
N LYS A 105 22.59 -0.79 5.83
CA LYS A 105 21.29 -0.36 6.32
C LYS A 105 20.17 -1.27 5.79
N ILE A 106 20.23 -1.62 4.51
CA ILE A 106 19.26 -2.52 3.86
C ILE A 106 19.33 -3.90 4.49
N GLU A 107 20.51 -4.43 4.75
CA GLU A 107 20.70 -5.72 5.43
C GLU A 107 20.14 -5.70 6.86
N ALA A 108 20.33 -4.60 7.59
CA ALA A 108 19.80 -4.43 8.94
C ALA A 108 18.27 -4.40 8.92
N ASP A 109 17.67 -3.67 7.98
CA ASP A 109 16.21 -3.60 7.82
C ASP A 109 15.62 -4.96 7.45
N PHE A 110 16.32 -5.73 6.62
CA PHE A 110 15.93 -7.09 6.27
C PHE A 110 16.00 -8.03 7.48
N ALA A 111 17.10 -7.98 8.23
CA ALA A 111 17.30 -8.80 9.43
C ALA A 111 16.27 -8.45 10.53
N GLY A 112 15.82 -7.19 10.60
CA GLY A 112 14.79 -6.75 11.53
C GLY A 112 13.39 -7.28 11.22
N GLY A 113 13.18 -7.84 10.04
CA GLY A 113 11.91 -8.46 9.64
C GLY A 113 10.97 -7.55 8.85
N ASP A 114 11.10 -6.24 8.94
CA ASP A 114 10.20 -5.29 8.26
C ASP A 114 10.34 -5.39 6.73
N LEU A 115 11.56 -5.36 6.24
CA LEU A 115 11.82 -5.45 4.80
C LEU A 115 11.48 -6.83 4.25
N SER A 116 11.81 -7.90 4.99
CA SER A 116 11.48 -9.27 4.57
C SER A 116 9.98 -9.49 4.48
N THR A 117 9.20 -8.92 5.40
CA THR A 117 7.74 -8.98 5.40
C THR A 117 7.17 -8.24 4.18
N GLN A 118 7.68 -7.06 3.87
CA GLN A 118 7.26 -6.28 2.70
C GLN A 118 7.55 -7.02 1.39
N ILE A 119 8.72 -7.64 1.29
CA ILE A 119 9.11 -8.43 0.12
C ILE A 119 8.18 -9.64 -0.03
N ALA A 120 7.94 -10.37 1.05
CA ALA A 120 7.05 -11.54 1.06
C ALA A 120 5.63 -11.16 0.63
N ASN A 121 5.09 -10.07 1.15
CA ASN A 121 3.75 -9.59 0.80
C ASN A 121 3.67 -9.19 -0.67
N ARG A 122 4.66 -8.49 -1.19
CA ARG A 122 4.70 -8.09 -2.60
C ARG A 122 4.75 -9.29 -3.53
N MET A 123 5.57 -10.28 -3.20
CA MET A 123 5.70 -11.50 -3.99
C MET A 123 4.42 -12.32 -3.94
N ALA A 124 3.77 -12.41 -2.78
CA ALA A 124 2.52 -13.11 -2.62
C ALA A 124 1.41 -12.48 -3.47
N ILE A 125 1.31 -11.17 -3.46
CA ILE A 125 0.34 -10.42 -4.27
C ILE A 125 0.60 -10.65 -5.77
N LYS A 126 1.86 -10.62 -6.18
CA LYS A 126 2.24 -10.89 -7.57
C LYS A 126 1.85 -12.29 -8.01
N LYS A 127 2.14 -13.30 -7.19
CA LYS A 127 1.73 -14.69 -7.46
C LYS A 127 0.22 -14.82 -7.55
N LEU A 128 -0.51 -14.13 -6.69
CA LEU A 128 -1.96 -14.13 -6.70
C LEU A 128 -2.50 -13.57 -8.00
N PHE A 129 -2.02 -12.42 -8.45
CA PHE A 129 -2.47 -11.80 -9.69
C PHE A 129 -2.12 -12.66 -10.90
N ASP A 130 -0.93 -13.25 -10.94
CA ASP A 130 -0.53 -14.15 -12.02
C ASP A 130 -1.45 -15.38 -12.11
N ARG A 131 -1.93 -15.87 -10.96
CA ARG A 131 -2.81 -17.05 -10.90
C ARG A 131 -4.27 -16.72 -11.24
N VAL A 132 -4.78 -15.59 -10.75
CA VAL A 132 -6.21 -15.25 -10.80
C VAL A 132 -6.58 -14.43 -12.04
N LEU A 133 -5.67 -13.57 -12.51
CA LEU A 133 -5.96 -12.62 -13.60
C LEU A 133 -5.40 -13.03 -14.97
N LEU A 134 -4.71 -14.15 -15.04
CA LEU A 134 -4.23 -14.69 -16.31
C LEU A 134 -5.28 -15.54 -17.01
#